data_5ec4b46eecc1f4becb05f5b08fa3392e
#
_entry.id   5ec4b46eecc1f4becb05f5b08fa3392e
#
_cell.length_a   1.000
_cell.length_b   1.000
_cell.length_c   1.000
_cell.angle_alpha   90.00
_cell.angle_beta   90.00
_cell.angle_gamma   90.00
#
_symmetry.space_group_name_H-M   'P 1'
#
loop_
_entity.id
_entity.type
_entity.pdbx_description
1 polymer ?
#
loop_
_entity_poly.entity_id
_entity_poly.type
_entity_poly.pdbx_seq_one_letter_code
_entity_poly.pdbx_strand_id
1 'polypeptide(L)'
;MGSYIIRRLLIMPLILLGVTLLIFGMISFLGPNQRVAMYVRDLPRSDLQMDNLIKRYGLDQPFLVQYWTWLWGRHHETADTYEGGILRGNFGYSRSASQPINDLIARRFPATAELALLAAGPIILIGIWLGMIAAKNHNKFIDQALRVFSIIGYSFPTFVFALLVLMILYAKLQWFPPGRMSIWASLATSAPDWTWYTNFLTIDSLLNGRFDIFLDALRHLILPIITLSYLNWALYLRVTRSSMLETLRQDYITTARAKGIVERQVVNRHALPNALIPVVTLGGLTVAGLLGGVVITETIFDYPGIGSAAARAA
;
A
#
# COMPACT_ATOMS: atom_id res chain seq x y z
N MET A 1 -5.65 20.09 -19.50
CA MET A 1 -5.84 19.13 -18.37
C MET A 1 -6.80 18.02 -18.75
N GLY A 2 -8.04 18.30 -19.24
CA GLY A 2 -9.01 17.24 -19.58
C GLY A 2 -8.50 16.22 -20.60
N SER A 3 -7.91 16.64 -21.71
CA SER A 3 -7.34 15.75 -22.73
C SER A 3 -6.26 14.80 -22.19
N TYR A 4 -5.43 15.26 -21.26
CA TYR A 4 -4.42 14.44 -20.60
C TYR A 4 -5.06 13.34 -19.72
N ILE A 5 -6.07 13.69 -18.94
CA ILE A 5 -6.80 12.76 -18.08
C ILE A 5 -7.52 11.70 -18.92
N ILE A 6 -8.24 12.14 -19.97
CA ILE A 6 -8.95 11.23 -20.89
C ILE A 6 -7.97 10.24 -21.53
N ARG A 7 -6.84 10.72 -22.04
CA ARG A 7 -5.83 9.84 -22.64
C ARG A 7 -5.29 8.81 -21.64
N ARG A 8 -5.06 9.19 -20.38
CA ARG A 8 -4.62 8.27 -19.33
C ARG A 8 -5.69 7.24 -18.97
N LEU A 9 -6.95 7.69 -18.86
CA LEU A 9 -8.06 6.78 -18.59
C LEU A 9 -8.28 5.77 -19.73
N LEU A 10 -8.06 6.16 -21.00
CA LEU A 10 -8.15 5.24 -22.12
C LEU A 10 -6.99 4.23 -22.20
N ILE A 11 -5.81 4.57 -21.68
CA ILE A 11 -4.66 3.66 -21.64
C ILE A 11 -4.76 2.68 -20.46
N MET A 12 -5.42 3.05 -19.34
CA MET A 12 -5.57 2.18 -18.16
C MET A 12 -6.11 0.78 -18.46
N PRO A 13 -7.21 0.60 -19.20
CA PRO A 13 -7.72 -0.74 -19.53
C PRO A 13 -6.69 -1.59 -20.29
N LEU A 14 -5.92 -0.98 -21.20
CA LEU A 14 -4.87 -1.68 -21.94
C LEU A 14 -3.73 -2.14 -21.02
N ILE A 15 -3.31 -1.29 -20.07
CA ILE A 15 -2.30 -1.66 -19.08
C ILE A 15 -2.82 -2.78 -18.17
N LEU A 16 -4.06 -2.67 -17.68
CA LEU A 16 -4.68 -3.70 -16.84
C LEU A 16 -4.78 -5.03 -17.59
N LEU A 17 -5.18 -5.01 -18.86
CA LEU A 17 -5.24 -6.20 -19.70
C LEU A 17 -3.85 -6.81 -19.90
N GLY A 18 -2.83 -5.99 -20.15
CA GLY A 18 -1.44 -6.47 -20.27
C GLY A 18 -0.93 -7.11 -18.98
N VAL A 19 -1.17 -6.47 -17.82
CA VAL A 19 -0.75 -7.00 -16.51
C VAL A 19 -1.49 -8.30 -16.17
N THR A 20 -2.81 -8.36 -16.38
CA THR A 20 -3.60 -9.56 -16.11
C THR A 20 -3.22 -10.72 -17.04
N LEU A 21 -2.95 -10.42 -18.32
CA LEU A 21 -2.47 -11.42 -19.28
C LEU A 21 -1.10 -11.99 -18.89
N LEU A 22 -0.20 -11.12 -18.42
CA LEU A 22 1.12 -11.52 -17.94
C LEU A 22 1.01 -12.43 -16.70
N ILE A 23 0.24 -12.01 -15.69
CA ILE A 23 0.02 -12.80 -14.48
C ILE A 23 -0.64 -14.14 -14.80
N PHE A 24 -1.68 -14.14 -15.61
CA PHE A 24 -2.36 -15.37 -16.04
C PHE A 24 -1.41 -16.27 -16.84
N GLY A 25 -0.57 -15.67 -17.69
CA GLY A 25 0.47 -16.40 -18.42
C GLY A 25 1.45 -17.10 -17.49
N MET A 26 1.94 -16.40 -16.45
CA MET A 26 2.83 -17.00 -15.44
C MET A 26 2.15 -18.18 -14.71
N ILE A 27 0.89 -18.05 -14.32
CA ILE A 27 0.13 -19.13 -13.69
C ILE A 27 -0.08 -20.31 -14.65
N SER A 28 -0.20 -20.04 -15.95
CA SER A 28 -0.39 -21.08 -16.97
C SER A 28 0.81 -22.00 -17.17
N PHE A 29 2.01 -21.61 -16.75
CA PHE A 29 3.17 -22.50 -16.69
C PHE A 29 3.02 -23.62 -15.66
N LEU A 30 2.14 -23.46 -14.69
CA LEU A 30 1.75 -24.54 -13.79
C LEU A 30 0.89 -25.55 -14.57
N GLY A 31 1.17 -26.84 -14.37
CA GLY A 31 0.38 -27.90 -14.99
C GLY A 31 -1.11 -27.86 -14.58
N PRO A 32 -2.04 -28.42 -15.38
CA PRO A 32 -3.47 -28.41 -15.05
C PRO A 32 -3.78 -28.95 -13.65
N ASN A 33 -3.10 -30.00 -13.21
CA ASN A 33 -3.25 -30.62 -11.89
C ASN A 33 -2.92 -29.64 -10.75
N GLN A 34 -1.87 -28.82 -10.91
CA GLN A 34 -1.49 -27.82 -9.92
C GLN A 34 -2.48 -26.65 -9.90
N ARG A 35 -3.02 -26.28 -11.06
CA ARG A 35 -3.99 -25.20 -11.19
C ARG A 35 -5.38 -25.55 -10.62
N VAL A 36 -5.78 -26.84 -10.66
CA VAL A 36 -7.01 -27.30 -9.96
C VAL A 36 -7.00 -26.88 -8.49
N ALA A 37 -5.83 -26.89 -7.85
CA ALA A 37 -5.67 -26.46 -6.46
C ALA A 37 -6.13 -25.01 -6.18
N MET A 38 -6.21 -24.15 -7.20
CA MET A 38 -6.70 -22.77 -7.06
C MET A 38 -8.24 -22.66 -7.02
N TYR A 39 -8.95 -23.71 -7.47
CA TYR A 39 -10.40 -23.71 -7.63
C TYR A 39 -11.12 -24.55 -6.58
N VAL A 40 -10.42 -25.50 -5.94
CA VAL A 40 -11.04 -26.40 -4.96
C VAL A 40 -10.37 -26.31 -3.59
N ARG A 41 -11.15 -26.47 -2.54
CA ARG A 41 -10.66 -26.44 -1.16
C ARG A 41 -9.77 -27.65 -0.85
N ASP A 42 -10.24 -28.84 -1.24
CA ASP A 42 -9.55 -30.10 -1.01
C ASP A 42 -9.22 -30.75 -2.35
N LEU A 43 -7.96 -31.18 -2.52
CA LEU A 43 -7.55 -31.91 -3.73
C LEU A 43 -8.19 -33.29 -3.75
N PRO A 44 -8.76 -33.73 -4.90
CA PRO A 44 -9.30 -35.06 -5.03
C PRO A 44 -8.20 -36.12 -4.86
N ARG A 45 -8.57 -37.25 -4.30
CA ARG A 45 -7.67 -38.41 -4.06
C ARG A 45 -7.63 -39.38 -5.26
N SER A 46 -8.50 -39.19 -6.23
CA SER A 46 -8.65 -40.05 -7.41
C SER A 46 -8.35 -39.30 -8.69
N ASP A 47 -7.62 -39.92 -9.62
CA ASP A 47 -7.29 -39.36 -10.94
C ASP A 47 -8.54 -39.02 -11.74
N LEU A 48 -9.59 -39.87 -11.67
CA LEU A 48 -10.87 -39.60 -12.32
C LEU A 48 -11.56 -38.33 -11.82
N GLN A 49 -11.48 -38.07 -10.51
CA GLN A 49 -12.03 -36.84 -9.94
C GLN A 49 -11.18 -35.61 -10.34
N MET A 50 -9.86 -35.77 -10.47
CA MET A 50 -8.95 -34.73 -10.93
C MET A 50 -9.26 -34.35 -12.39
N ASP A 51 -9.40 -35.33 -13.28
CA ASP A 51 -9.74 -35.14 -14.69
C ASP A 51 -11.12 -34.44 -14.88
N ASN A 52 -12.10 -34.83 -14.05
CA ASN A 52 -13.40 -34.18 -14.05
C ASN A 52 -13.32 -32.70 -13.64
N LEU A 53 -12.47 -32.36 -12.65
CA LEU A 53 -12.24 -30.97 -12.25
C LEU A 53 -11.49 -30.17 -13.31
N ILE A 54 -10.47 -30.77 -13.96
CA ILE A 54 -9.74 -30.14 -15.06
C ILE A 54 -10.72 -29.76 -16.19
N LYS A 55 -11.61 -30.68 -16.57
CA LYS A 55 -12.65 -30.44 -17.58
C LYS A 55 -13.69 -29.43 -17.10
N ARG A 56 -14.14 -29.55 -15.84
CA ARG A 56 -15.14 -28.64 -15.24
C ARG A 56 -14.64 -27.20 -15.24
N TYR A 57 -13.37 -26.96 -14.88
CA TYR A 57 -12.79 -25.62 -14.87
C TYR A 57 -12.13 -25.23 -16.20
N GLY A 58 -12.17 -26.12 -17.22
CA GLY A 58 -11.65 -25.87 -18.56
C GLY A 58 -10.15 -25.62 -18.59
N LEU A 59 -9.40 -26.27 -17.69
CA LEU A 59 -7.95 -26.13 -17.60
C LEU A 59 -7.20 -26.90 -18.70
N ASP A 60 -7.93 -27.70 -19.47
CA ASP A 60 -7.49 -28.43 -20.69
C ASP A 60 -7.68 -27.61 -21.97
N GLN A 61 -8.39 -26.47 -21.90
CA GLN A 61 -8.68 -25.62 -23.05
C GLN A 61 -7.44 -24.80 -23.50
N PRO A 62 -7.42 -24.26 -24.73
CA PRO A 62 -6.37 -23.35 -25.18
C PRO A 62 -6.23 -22.13 -24.27
N PHE A 63 -5.01 -21.62 -24.12
CA PHE A 63 -4.66 -20.51 -23.22
C PHE A 63 -5.62 -19.29 -23.32
N LEU A 64 -5.93 -18.85 -24.54
CA LEU A 64 -6.80 -17.68 -24.76
C LEU A 64 -8.24 -17.93 -24.28
N VAL A 65 -8.74 -19.16 -24.43
CA VAL A 65 -10.08 -19.55 -23.95
C VAL A 65 -10.10 -19.55 -22.42
N GLN A 66 -9.06 -20.10 -21.80
CA GLN A 66 -8.93 -20.09 -20.34
C GLN A 66 -8.83 -18.65 -19.79
N TYR A 67 -8.02 -17.80 -20.43
CA TYR A 67 -7.89 -16.38 -20.03
C TYR A 67 -9.22 -15.64 -20.14
N TRP A 68 -9.95 -15.84 -21.25
CA TRP A 68 -11.26 -15.23 -21.45
C TRP A 68 -12.28 -15.69 -20.43
N THR A 69 -12.32 -16.99 -20.13
CA THR A 69 -13.18 -17.57 -19.10
C THR A 69 -12.86 -17.05 -17.70
N TRP A 70 -11.58 -16.88 -17.39
CA TRP A 70 -11.14 -16.28 -16.13
C TRP A 70 -11.54 -14.80 -16.01
N LEU A 71 -11.50 -14.08 -17.13
CA LEU A 71 -11.83 -12.64 -17.15
C LEU A 71 -13.34 -12.40 -17.08
N TRP A 72 -14.14 -13.10 -17.90
CA TRP A 72 -15.58 -12.91 -18.04
C TRP A 72 -16.46 -13.88 -17.25
N GLY A 73 -15.92 -15.00 -16.84
CA GLY A 73 -16.68 -16.12 -16.30
C GLY A 73 -17.16 -17.08 -17.37
N ARG A 74 -17.65 -18.23 -16.93
CA ARG A 74 -18.24 -19.26 -17.78
C ARG A 74 -19.76 -19.13 -17.76
N HIS A 75 -20.38 -19.14 -18.94
CA HIS A 75 -21.83 -19.20 -19.06
C HIS A 75 -22.30 -20.64 -18.81
N HIS A 76 -23.24 -20.83 -17.89
CA HIS A 76 -23.96 -22.08 -17.70
C HIS A 76 -25.24 -22.06 -18.51
N GLU A 77 -25.30 -22.84 -19.60
CA GLU A 77 -26.44 -22.91 -20.52
C GLU A 77 -27.77 -23.34 -19.82
N THR A 78 -27.64 -24.18 -18.76
CA THR A 78 -28.82 -24.71 -18.04
C THR A 78 -29.44 -23.74 -17.02
N ALA A 79 -28.69 -22.75 -16.55
CA ALA A 79 -29.15 -21.84 -15.49
C ALA A 79 -29.20 -20.37 -15.91
N ASP A 80 -28.80 -20.05 -17.14
CA ASP A 80 -28.58 -18.67 -17.65
C ASP A 80 -27.78 -17.78 -16.68
N THR A 81 -26.84 -18.40 -15.95
CA THR A 81 -25.98 -17.75 -14.98
C THR A 81 -24.53 -17.87 -15.37
N TYR A 82 -23.73 -16.87 -14.99
CA TYR A 82 -22.28 -16.92 -15.17
C TYR A 82 -21.61 -17.33 -13.86
N GLU A 83 -20.75 -18.34 -13.93
CA GLU A 83 -19.91 -18.78 -12.81
C GLU A 83 -18.52 -18.18 -12.96
N GLY A 84 -18.06 -17.40 -11.96
CA GLY A 84 -16.75 -16.76 -11.96
C GLY A 84 -16.69 -15.46 -12.76
N GLY A 85 -15.46 -15.03 -13.08
CA GLY A 85 -15.16 -13.85 -13.89
C GLY A 85 -14.77 -12.62 -13.07
N ILE A 86 -13.51 -12.17 -13.26
CA ILE A 86 -12.97 -11.00 -12.53
C ILE A 86 -13.74 -9.72 -12.87
N LEU A 87 -14.12 -9.53 -14.13
CA LEU A 87 -14.91 -8.36 -14.56
C LEU A 87 -16.33 -8.34 -14.00
N ARG A 88 -16.80 -9.47 -13.48
CA ARG A 88 -18.08 -9.58 -12.76
C ARG A 88 -17.91 -9.51 -11.23
N GLY A 89 -16.70 -9.18 -10.77
CA GLY A 89 -16.41 -9.06 -9.35
C GLY A 89 -16.22 -10.37 -8.61
N ASN A 90 -16.00 -11.50 -9.32
CA ASN A 90 -15.69 -12.76 -8.68
C ASN A 90 -14.18 -13.04 -8.81
N PHE A 91 -13.45 -12.79 -7.72
CA PHE A 91 -12.00 -13.00 -7.64
C PHE A 91 -11.61 -14.43 -7.23
N GLY A 92 -12.58 -15.32 -7.04
CA GLY A 92 -12.34 -16.70 -6.64
C GLY A 92 -12.27 -16.91 -5.14
N TYR A 93 -11.64 -18.02 -4.73
CA TYR A 93 -11.59 -18.49 -3.35
C TYR A 93 -10.14 -18.57 -2.85
N SER A 94 -9.87 -18.07 -1.65
CA SER A 94 -8.57 -18.20 -0.99
C SER A 94 -8.53 -19.46 -0.14
N ARG A 95 -7.62 -20.38 -0.46
CA ARG A 95 -7.43 -21.62 0.32
C ARG A 95 -6.78 -21.33 1.67
N SER A 96 -5.76 -20.47 1.69
CA SER A 96 -5.04 -20.11 2.91
C SER A 96 -5.92 -19.42 3.95
N ALA A 97 -6.87 -18.56 3.46
CA ALA A 97 -7.81 -17.87 4.32
C ALA A 97 -9.16 -18.60 4.47
N SER A 98 -9.40 -19.70 3.73
CA SER A 98 -10.66 -20.48 3.73
C SER A 98 -11.93 -19.62 3.53
N GLN A 99 -11.87 -18.60 2.66
CA GLN A 99 -12.96 -17.69 2.37
C GLN A 99 -12.89 -17.13 0.94
N PRO A 100 -13.98 -16.56 0.40
CA PRO A 100 -13.96 -15.84 -0.89
C PRO A 100 -12.95 -14.70 -0.86
N ILE A 101 -12.24 -14.49 -1.98
CA ILE A 101 -11.24 -13.42 -2.09
C ILE A 101 -11.91 -12.04 -1.96
N ASN A 102 -13.14 -11.89 -2.44
CA ASN A 102 -13.92 -10.65 -2.29
C ASN A 102 -14.05 -10.25 -0.81
N ASP A 103 -14.43 -11.19 0.04
CA ASP A 103 -14.59 -10.95 1.49
C ASP A 103 -13.25 -10.64 2.15
N LEU A 104 -12.20 -11.36 1.71
CA LEU A 104 -10.84 -11.10 2.16
C LEU A 104 -10.40 -9.67 1.84
N ILE A 105 -10.60 -9.23 0.60
CA ILE A 105 -10.28 -7.87 0.16
C ILE A 105 -11.11 -6.85 0.94
N ALA A 106 -12.43 -7.04 1.03
CA ALA A 106 -13.32 -6.12 1.72
C ALA A 106 -12.96 -5.90 3.19
N ARG A 107 -12.43 -6.94 3.86
CA ARG A 107 -12.01 -6.86 5.27
C ARG A 107 -10.58 -6.38 5.47
N ARG A 108 -9.66 -6.74 4.55
CA ARG A 108 -8.23 -6.50 4.71
C ARG A 108 -7.74 -5.22 4.04
N PHE A 109 -8.28 -4.90 2.86
CA PHE A 109 -7.88 -3.70 2.12
C PHE A 109 -8.11 -2.39 2.90
N PRO A 110 -9.25 -2.20 3.61
CA PRO A 110 -9.41 -0.99 4.43
C PRO A 110 -8.32 -0.81 5.47
N ALA A 111 -7.85 -1.86 6.12
CA ALA A 111 -6.75 -1.78 7.08
C ALA A 111 -5.43 -1.35 6.41
N THR A 112 -5.07 -1.94 5.26
CA THR A 112 -3.91 -1.48 4.49
C THR A 112 -4.05 -0.04 4.04
N ALA A 113 -5.23 0.37 3.54
CA ALA A 113 -5.48 1.73 3.09
C ALA A 113 -5.42 2.73 4.25
N GLU A 114 -5.94 2.38 5.42
CA GLU A 114 -5.84 3.18 6.65
C GLU A 114 -4.37 3.41 7.04
N LEU A 115 -3.58 2.34 7.11
CA LEU A 115 -2.14 2.44 7.38
C LEU A 115 -1.41 3.27 6.32
N ALA A 116 -1.69 3.02 5.04
CA ALA A 116 -1.06 3.71 3.92
C ALA A 116 -1.33 5.23 3.94
N LEU A 117 -2.58 5.62 4.12
CA LEU A 117 -2.99 7.03 4.14
C LEU A 117 -2.43 7.77 5.36
N LEU A 118 -2.47 7.14 6.54
CA LEU A 118 -1.93 7.73 7.77
C LEU A 118 -0.39 7.76 7.76
N ALA A 119 0.28 6.81 7.11
CA ALA A 119 1.74 6.85 6.94
C ALA A 119 2.19 7.87 5.88
N ALA A 120 1.42 8.06 4.81
CA ALA A 120 1.78 8.96 3.71
C ALA A 120 2.01 10.41 4.20
N GLY A 121 1.19 10.90 5.13
CA GLY A 121 1.34 12.23 5.71
C GLY A 121 2.72 12.45 6.34
N PRO A 122 3.09 11.72 7.38
CA PRO A 122 4.41 11.81 8.01
C PRO A 122 5.57 11.56 7.04
N ILE A 123 5.45 10.59 6.12
CA ILE A 123 6.48 10.31 5.12
C ILE A 123 6.78 11.57 4.29
N ILE A 124 5.75 12.15 3.70
CA ILE A 124 5.88 13.25 2.75
C ILE A 124 6.23 14.56 3.48
N LEU A 125 5.45 14.92 4.49
CA LEU A 125 5.58 16.23 5.15
C LEU A 125 6.89 16.36 5.92
N ILE A 126 7.27 15.34 6.70
CA ILE A 126 8.52 15.35 7.46
C ILE A 126 9.72 15.25 6.50
N GLY A 127 9.63 14.42 5.47
CA GLY A 127 10.68 14.30 4.47
C GLY A 127 10.95 15.61 3.72
N ILE A 128 9.89 16.33 3.31
CA ILE A 128 9.99 17.67 2.72
C ILE A 128 10.62 18.66 3.72
N TRP A 129 10.14 18.67 4.94
CA TRP A 129 10.62 19.57 6.00
C TRP A 129 12.12 19.36 6.29
N LEU A 130 12.55 18.11 6.43
CA LEU A 130 13.96 17.76 6.61
C LEU A 130 14.81 18.17 5.38
N GLY A 131 14.31 17.95 4.17
CA GLY A 131 14.97 18.35 2.93
C GLY A 131 15.13 19.88 2.81
N MET A 132 14.12 20.64 3.21
CA MET A 132 14.18 22.11 3.26
C MET A 132 15.22 22.61 4.27
N ILE A 133 15.26 22.00 5.47
CA ILE A 133 16.25 22.35 6.50
C ILE A 133 17.65 22.07 5.96
N ALA A 134 17.87 20.93 5.36
CA ALA A 134 19.16 20.57 4.77
C ALA A 134 19.58 21.55 3.66
N ALA A 135 18.66 21.94 2.77
CA ALA A 135 18.93 22.91 1.71
C ALA A 135 19.27 24.32 2.25
N LYS A 136 18.51 24.82 3.23
CA LYS A 136 18.75 26.12 3.87
C LYS A 136 20.08 26.17 4.60
N ASN A 137 20.53 25.04 5.14
CA ASN A 137 21.80 24.94 5.86
C ASN A 137 22.89 24.25 5.02
N HIS A 138 22.85 24.46 3.71
CA HIS A 138 23.79 23.82 2.77
C HIS A 138 25.24 23.94 3.23
N ASN A 139 25.94 22.79 3.25
CA ASN A 139 27.34 22.61 3.69
C ASN A 139 27.59 22.94 5.20
N LYS A 140 26.56 23.23 6.01
CA LYS A 140 26.69 23.39 7.46
C LYS A 140 26.54 22.04 8.18
N PHE A 141 26.84 22.03 9.50
CA PHE A 141 26.72 20.83 10.33
C PHE A 141 25.33 20.17 10.25
N ILE A 142 24.25 20.95 10.23
CA ILE A 142 22.87 20.44 10.14
C ILE A 142 22.65 19.67 8.81
N ASP A 143 23.15 20.20 7.70
CA ASP A 143 23.07 19.50 6.40
C ASP A 143 23.85 18.19 6.43
N GLN A 144 25.06 18.19 7.01
CA GLN A 144 25.87 16.98 7.15
C GLN A 144 25.17 15.94 8.05
N ALA A 145 24.66 16.36 9.21
CA ALA A 145 23.95 15.49 10.14
C ALA A 145 22.70 14.84 9.48
N LEU A 146 21.89 15.64 8.75
CA LEU A 146 20.72 15.14 8.04
C LEU A 146 21.10 14.18 6.90
N ARG A 147 22.23 14.38 6.24
CA ARG A 147 22.73 13.44 5.22
C ARG A 147 23.14 12.11 5.85
N VAL A 148 23.86 12.15 6.98
CA VAL A 148 24.24 10.93 7.73
C VAL A 148 22.96 10.20 8.20
N PHE A 149 22.02 10.92 8.79
CA PHE A 149 20.71 10.38 9.18
C PHE A 149 19.99 9.68 8.00
N SER A 150 20.00 10.32 6.83
CA SER A 150 19.44 9.77 5.59
C SER A 150 20.17 8.51 5.12
N ILE A 151 21.50 8.49 5.17
CA ILE A 151 22.30 7.34 4.77
C ILE A 151 22.01 6.15 5.69
N ILE A 152 21.97 6.37 7.00
CA ILE A 152 21.65 5.34 7.99
C ILE A 152 20.26 4.76 7.67
N GLY A 153 19.23 5.62 7.48
CA GLY A 153 17.88 5.18 7.17
C GLY A 153 17.78 4.34 5.90
N TYR A 154 18.49 4.73 4.84
CA TYR A 154 18.50 3.99 3.58
C TYR A 154 19.27 2.66 3.64
N SER A 155 20.24 2.55 4.55
CA SER A 155 21.07 1.36 4.68
C SER A 155 20.39 0.22 5.43
N PHE A 156 19.36 0.50 6.20
CA PHE A 156 18.64 -0.53 6.94
C PHE A 156 17.67 -1.30 6.04
N PRO A 157 17.76 -2.64 6.00
CA PRO A 157 16.64 -3.45 5.48
C PRO A 157 15.37 -3.19 6.30
N THR A 158 14.24 -3.08 5.62
CA THR A 158 12.94 -2.72 6.25
C THR A 158 12.61 -3.62 7.44
N PHE A 159 12.82 -4.93 7.29
CA PHE A 159 12.50 -5.90 8.34
C PHE A 159 13.41 -5.75 9.57
N VAL A 160 14.69 -5.43 9.39
CA VAL A 160 15.61 -5.21 10.51
C VAL A 160 15.19 -3.99 11.31
N PHE A 161 14.90 -2.88 10.64
CA PHE A 161 14.45 -1.67 11.31
C PHE A 161 13.11 -1.87 12.02
N ALA A 162 12.14 -2.55 11.38
CA ALA A 162 10.87 -2.89 11.98
C ALA A 162 11.03 -3.72 13.27
N LEU A 163 11.90 -4.73 13.26
CA LEU A 163 12.19 -5.56 14.44
C LEU A 163 12.87 -4.75 15.55
N LEU A 164 13.80 -3.85 15.21
CA LEU A 164 14.43 -2.96 16.21
C LEU A 164 13.41 -2.03 16.87
N VAL A 165 12.53 -1.43 16.07
CA VAL A 165 11.44 -0.57 16.57
C VAL A 165 10.50 -1.36 17.47
N LEU A 166 10.11 -2.57 17.06
CA LEU A 166 9.27 -3.47 17.85
C LEU A 166 9.95 -3.86 19.17
N MET A 167 11.23 -4.24 19.12
CA MET A 167 12.01 -4.63 20.30
C MET A 167 12.14 -3.48 21.30
N ILE A 168 12.43 -2.27 20.85
CA ILE A 168 12.66 -1.13 21.72
C ILE A 168 11.33 -0.55 22.26
N LEU A 169 10.40 -0.20 21.36
CA LEU A 169 9.22 0.56 21.74
C LEU A 169 8.08 -0.32 22.28
N TYR A 170 8.02 -1.60 21.90
CA TYR A 170 7.05 -2.54 22.44
C TYR A 170 7.66 -3.44 23.50
N ALA A 171 8.63 -4.31 23.16
CA ALA A 171 9.07 -5.34 24.09
C ALA A 171 9.76 -4.77 25.34
N LYS A 172 10.59 -3.70 25.18
CA LYS A 172 11.32 -3.08 26.29
C LYS A 172 10.55 -1.97 26.99
N LEU A 173 9.95 -1.05 26.25
CA LEU A 173 9.28 0.13 26.79
C LEU A 173 7.77 -0.04 26.98
N GLN A 174 7.15 -1.01 26.30
CA GLN A 174 5.71 -1.30 26.33
C GLN A 174 4.82 -0.10 25.97
N TRP A 175 5.35 0.82 25.10
CA TRP A 175 4.64 2.02 24.74
C TRP A 175 3.59 1.78 23.67
N PHE A 176 3.96 1.06 22.62
CA PHE A 176 3.14 0.89 21.42
C PHE A 176 3.02 -0.60 21.08
N PRO A 177 1.84 -1.20 21.20
CA PRO A 177 1.64 -2.62 20.92
C PRO A 177 1.54 -2.88 19.40
N PRO A 178 1.92 -4.08 18.93
CA PRO A 178 1.63 -4.54 17.57
C PRO A 178 0.15 -4.91 17.42
N GLY A 179 -0.28 -5.20 16.18
CA GLY A 179 -1.66 -5.47 15.84
C GLY A 179 -2.40 -4.23 15.37
N ARG A 180 -3.72 -4.34 15.16
CA ARG A 180 -4.57 -3.23 14.74
C ARG A 180 -5.26 -2.53 15.91
N MET A 181 -5.54 -3.29 16.97
CA MET A 181 -6.22 -2.84 18.19
C MET A 181 -5.97 -3.79 19.34
N SER A 182 -6.20 -3.34 20.55
CA SER A 182 -6.14 -4.15 21.78
C SER A 182 -7.27 -5.19 21.84
N ILE A 183 -7.12 -6.23 22.67
CA ILE A 183 -8.13 -7.29 22.82
C ILE A 183 -9.47 -6.70 23.30
N TRP A 184 -9.45 -5.78 24.25
CA TRP A 184 -10.69 -5.14 24.74
C TRP A 184 -11.40 -4.33 23.64
N ALA A 185 -10.66 -3.65 22.77
CA ALA A 185 -11.22 -2.92 21.64
C ALA A 185 -11.80 -3.89 20.59
N SER A 186 -11.14 -5.03 20.35
CA SER A 186 -11.65 -6.08 19.48
C SER A 186 -12.96 -6.69 20.00
N LEU A 187 -13.09 -6.89 21.30
CA LEU A 187 -14.35 -7.33 21.90
C LEU A 187 -15.45 -6.27 21.75
N ALA A 188 -15.13 -5.00 22.00
CA ALA A 188 -16.07 -3.89 21.84
C ALA A 188 -16.52 -3.71 20.38
N THR A 189 -15.64 -3.86 19.40
CA THR A 189 -15.99 -3.78 17.96
C THR A 189 -16.74 -5.01 17.43
N SER A 190 -16.83 -6.06 18.22
CA SER A 190 -17.61 -7.26 17.91
C SER A 190 -19.00 -7.26 18.58
N ALA A 191 -19.29 -6.26 19.42
CA ALA A 191 -20.56 -6.13 20.11
C ALA A 191 -21.69 -5.68 19.15
N PRO A 192 -22.97 -6.01 19.44
CA PRO A 192 -24.10 -5.69 18.55
C PRO A 192 -24.34 -4.20 18.33
N ASP A 193 -23.88 -3.34 19.24
CA ASP A 193 -23.98 -1.89 19.19
C ASP A 193 -22.91 -1.23 18.31
N TRP A 194 -21.92 -2.00 17.83
CA TRP A 194 -20.91 -1.50 16.92
C TRP A 194 -21.34 -1.61 15.46
N THR A 195 -21.16 -0.52 14.70
CA THR A 195 -21.43 -0.51 13.26
C THR A 195 -20.17 -0.21 12.47
N TRP A 196 -19.83 -1.09 11.53
CA TRP A 196 -18.78 -0.86 10.55
C TRP A 196 -19.32 -0.08 9.36
N TYR A 197 -18.96 1.20 9.22
CA TYR A 197 -19.37 2.07 8.11
C TYR A 197 -18.39 2.03 6.95
N THR A 198 -17.10 2.15 7.26
CA THR A 198 -16.02 2.29 6.29
C THR A 198 -14.98 1.16 6.36
N ASN A 199 -14.99 0.37 7.40
CA ASN A 199 -13.96 -0.59 7.78
C ASN A 199 -12.59 0.03 8.10
N PHE A 200 -12.49 1.38 8.18
CA PHE A 200 -11.35 2.08 8.76
C PHE A 200 -11.59 2.21 10.27
N LEU A 201 -10.76 1.55 11.06
CA LEU A 201 -10.98 1.52 12.51
C LEU A 201 -10.95 2.92 13.14
N THR A 202 -10.07 3.80 12.68
CA THR A 202 -9.97 5.18 13.15
C THR A 202 -11.22 5.99 12.82
N ILE A 203 -11.78 5.84 11.63
CA ILE A 203 -12.98 6.56 11.22
C ILE A 203 -14.21 5.97 11.92
N ASP A 204 -14.36 4.65 11.90
CA ASP A 204 -15.52 3.98 12.46
C ASP A 204 -15.61 4.12 13.98
N SER A 205 -14.47 4.22 14.69
CA SER A 205 -14.47 4.51 16.13
C SER A 205 -15.01 5.91 16.44
N LEU A 206 -14.68 6.91 15.62
CA LEU A 206 -15.25 8.25 15.76
C LEU A 206 -16.75 8.30 15.43
N LEU A 207 -17.17 7.59 14.37
CA LEU A 207 -18.57 7.52 13.95
C LEU A 207 -19.47 6.78 14.98
N ASN A 208 -18.89 5.81 15.71
CA ASN A 208 -19.59 5.14 16.84
C ASN A 208 -19.45 5.90 18.17
N GLY A 209 -18.83 7.10 18.20
CA GLY A 209 -18.63 7.88 19.42
C GLY A 209 -17.64 7.27 20.41
N ARG A 210 -16.80 6.31 19.98
CA ARG A 210 -15.85 5.57 20.80
C ARG A 210 -14.43 6.14 20.65
N PHE A 211 -14.19 7.26 21.32
CA PHE A 211 -12.89 7.94 21.29
C PHE A 211 -11.77 7.11 21.95
N ASP A 212 -12.11 6.25 22.89
CA ASP A 212 -11.22 5.29 23.52
C ASP A 212 -10.62 4.29 22.49
N ILE A 213 -11.47 3.75 21.61
CA ILE A 213 -11.04 2.85 20.53
C ILE A 213 -10.22 3.62 19.47
N PHE A 214 -10.58 4.86 19.17
CA PHE A 214 -9.80 5.72 18.27
C PHE A 214 -8.36 5.91 18.76
N LEU A 215 -8.17 6.22 20.04
CA LEU A 215 -6.84 6.39 20.63
C LEU A 215 -6.06 5.06 20.66
N ASP A 216 -6.73 3.95 20.94
CA ASP A 216 -6.13 2.63 20.88
C ASP A 216 -5.64 2.29 19.46
N ALA A 217 -6.48 2.54 18.44
CA ALA A 217 -6.11 2.34 17.04
C ALA A 217 -4.89 3.20 16.63
N LEU A 218 -4.87 4.48 17.01
CA LEU A 218 -3.71 5.34 16.76
C LEU A 218 -2.43 4.80 17.42
N ARG A 219 -2.55 4.33 18.68
CA ARG A 219 -1.41 3.74 19.41
C ARG A 219 -0.81 2.53 18.69
N HIS A 220 -1.63 1.69 18.07
CA HIS A 220 -1.19 0.53 17.29
C HIS A 220 -0.58 0.91 15.94
N LEU A 221 -1.01 2.03 15.35
CA LEU A 221 -0.49 2.53 14.07
C LEU A 221 0.89 3.18 14.18
N ILE A 222 1.32 3.63 15.37
CA ILE A 222 2.58 4.37 15.55
C ILE A 222 3.79 3.55 15.09
N LEU A 223 3.93 2.29 15.49
CA LEU A 223 5.08 1.45 15.12
C LEU A 223 5.21 1.24 13.61
N PRO A 224 4.15 0.79 12.90
CA PRO A 224 4.17 0.69 11.44
C PRO A 224 4.48 2.03 10.77
N ILE A 225 3.84 3.13 11.21
CA ILE A 225 4.04 4.46 10.62
C ILE A 225 5.48 4.95 10.81
N ILE A 226 6.06 4.81 12.00
CA ILE A 226 7.48 5.18 12.26
C ILE A 226 8.39 4.41 11.32
N THR A 227 8.17 3.10 11.20
CA THR A 227 8.98 2.24 10.34
C THR A 227 8.92 2.67 8.89
N LEU A 228 7.73 2.82 8.33
CA LEU A 228 7.52 3.24 6.95
C LEU A 228 8.05 4.66 6.71
N SER A 229 7.85 5.56 7.67
CA SER A 229 8.27 6.95 7.54
C SER A 229 9.78 7.11 7.54
N TYR A 230 10.49 6.53 8.51
CA TYR A 230 11.94 6.69 8.63
C TYR A 230 12.69 6.22 7.40
N LEU A 231 12.32 5.05 6.88
CA LEU A 231 12.96 4.48 5.70
C LEU A 231 12.72 5.33 4.42
N ASN A 232 11.55 5.96 4.34
CA ASN A 232 11.21 6.80 3.19
C ASN A 232 11.75 8.23 3.32
N TRP A 233 11.95 8.78 4.53
CA TRP A 233 12.48 10.14 4.71
C TRP A 233 13.81 10.36 4.02
N ALA A 234 14.67 9.36 3.95
CA ALA A 234 15.95 9.42 3.26
C ALA A 234 15.79 9.85 1.79
N LEU A 235 14.83 9.27 1.10
CA LEU A 235 14.53 9.58 -0.31
C LEU A 235 13.94 10.98 -0.46
N TYR A 236 12.91 11.31 0.33
CA TYR A 236 12.25 12.63 0.29
C TYR A 236 13.20 13.77 0.67
N LEU A 237 14.01 13.59 1.71
CA LEU A 237 15.02 14.54 2.12
C LEU A 237 15.99 14.83 0.97
N ARG A 238 16.52 13.79 0.32
CA ARG A 238 17.47 13.92 -0.79
C ARG A 238 16.87 14.65 -1.98
N VAL A 239 15.67 14.24 -2.42
CA VAL A 239 15.00 14.83 -3.57
C VAL A 239 14.64 16.27 -3.28
N THR A 240 14.02 16.56 -2.13
CA THR A 240 13.64 17.94 -1.74
C THR A 240 14.87 18.84 -1.62
N ARG A 241 15.94 18.34 -0.97
CA ARG A 241 17.19 19.12 -0.84
C ARG A 241 17.80 19.45 -2.21
N SER A 242 17.90 18.46 -3.09
CA SER A 242 18.46 18.66 -4.44
C SER A 242 17.66 19.66 -5.24
N SER A 243 16.33 19.47 -5.34
CA SER A 243 15.42 20.38 -6.04
C SER A 243 15.42 21.80 -5.46
N MET A 244 15.49 21.93 -4.13
CA MET A 244 15.60 23.23 -3.48
C MET A 244 16.89 23.95 -3.85
N LEU A 245 18.03 23.26 -3.82
CA LEU A 245 19.33 23.86 -4.17
C LEU A 245 19.38 24.27 -5.66
N GLU A 246 18.81 23.46 -6.54
CA GLU A 246 18.68 23.79 -7.97
C GLU A 246 17.78 25.01 -8.18
N THR A 247 16.62 25.03 -7.55
CA THR A 247 15.65 26.12 -7.66
C THR A 247 16.20 27.43 -7.10
N LEU A 248 16.92 27.40 -5.97
CA LEU A 248 17.51 28.58 -5.35
C LEU A 248 18.61 29.26 -6.21
N ARG A 249 19.12 28.59 -7.23
CA ARG A 249 20.12 29.11 -8.18
C ARG A 249 19.50 29.72 -9.46
N GLN A 250 18.18 29.67 -9.61
CA GLN A 250 17.49 30.15 -10.80
C GLN A 250 17.45 31.70 -10.84
N ASP A 251 17.44 32.27 -12.05
CA ASP A 251 17.47 33.71 -12.29
C ASP A 251 16.30 34.45 -11.66
N TYR A 252 15.09 33.84 -11.65
CA TYR A 252 13.94 34.48 -11.04
C TYR A 252 14.05 34.61 -9.50
N ILE A 253 14.81 33.73 -8.86
CA ILE A 253 15.16 33.83 -7.43
C ILE A 253 16.15 34.97 -7.19
N THR A 254 17.15 35.11 -8.04
CA THR A 254 18.11 36.20 -8.02
C THR A 254 17.37 37.54 -8.22
N THR A 255 16.46 37.60 -9.16
CA THR A 255 15.60 38.78 -9.40
C THR A 255 14.73 39.10 -8.18
N ALA A 256 14.13 38.12 -7.52
CA ALA A 256 13.33 38.32 -6.32
C ALA A 256 14.18 38.92 -5.17
N ARG A 257 15.42 38.44 -5.00
CA ARG A 257 16.36 39.00 -4.01
C ARG A 257 16.77 40.43 -4.37
N ALA A 258 17.04 40.72 -5.65
CA ALA A 258 17.39 42.07 -6.15
C ALA A 258 16.27 43.07 -5.89
N LYS A 259 15.00 42.63 -5.89
CA LYS A 259 13.82 43.44 -5.55
C LYS A 259 13.66 43.65 -4.03
N GLY A 260 14.57 43.19 -3.20
CA GLY A 260 14.53 43.37 -1.74
C GLY A 260 13.52 42.46 -1.01
N ILE A 261 13.03 41.39 -1.66
CA ILE A 261 12.12 40.46 -1.00
C ILE A 261 12.87 39.70 0.11
N VAL A 262 12.25 39.63 1.29
CA VAL A 262 12.83 38.95 2.46
C VAL A 262 13.09 37.47 2.15
N GLU A 263 14.24 36.94 2.55
CA GLU A 263 14.70 35.57 2.21
C GLU A 263 13.67 34.49 2.58
N ARG A 264 12.94 34.65 3.68
CA ARG A 264 11.85 33.74 4.07
C ARG A 264 10.74 33.68 2.99
N GLN A 265 10.41 34.80 2.37
CA GLN A 265 9.41 34.86 1.29
C GLN A 265 9.98 34.29 -0.02
N VAL A 266 11.25 34.61 -0.33
CA VAL A 266 11.95 34.04 -1.48
C VAL A 266 11.92 32.51 -1.42
N VAL A 267 12.27 31.92 -0.29
CA VAL A 267 12.28 30.47 -0.10
C VAL A 267 10.88 29.87 -0.15
N ASN A 268 9.95 30.40 0.68
CA ASN A 268 8.65 29.73 0.86
C ASN A 268 7.66 30.01 -0.27
N ARG A 269 7.72 31.18 -0.92
CA ARG A 269 6.74 31.60 -1.91
C ARG A 269 7.23 31.43 -3.35
N HIS A 270 8.56 31.51 -3.57
CA HIS A 270 9.14 31.45 -4.91
C HIS A 270 9.91 30.15 -5.18
N ALA A 271 10.74 29.69 -4.23
CA ALA A 271 11.55 28.50 -4.44
C ALA A 271 10.77 27.20 -4.15
N LEU A 272 10.14 27.09 -2.98
CA LEU A 272 9.51 25.86 -2.52
C LEU A 272 8.45 25.29 -3.48
N PRO A 273 7.49 26.06 -4.02
CA PRO A 273 6.47 25.51 -4.92
C PRO A 273 7.07 24.84 -6.16
N ASN A 274 8.14 25.41 -6.71
CA ASN A 274 8.83 24.85 -7.88
C ASN A 274 9.68 23.62 -7.51
N ALA A 275 10.36 23.67 -6.36
CA ALA A 275 11.15 22.56 -5.86
C ALA A 275 10.31 21.35 -5.46
N LEU A 276 9.02 21.53 -5.15
CA LEU A 276 8.12 20.44 -4.80
C LEU A 276 7.59 19.64 -6.00
N ILE A 277 7.73 20.09 -7.23
CA ILE A 277 7.20 19.40 -8.41
C ILE A 277 7.65 17.93 -8.48
N PRO A 278 8.96 17.57 -8.40
CA PRO A 278 9.39 16.19 -8.41
C PRO A 278 8.99 15.45 -7.13
N VAL A 279 8.87 16.16 -6.00
CA VAL A 279 8.49 15.57 -4.71
C VAL A 279 7.02 15.14 -4.70
N VAL A 280 6.13 15.92 -5.30
CA VAL A 280 4.70 15.58 -5.46
C VAL A 280 4.54 14.33 -6.33
N THR A 281 5.30 14.23 -7.43
CA THR A 281 5.30 13.03 -8.27
C THR A 281 5.75 11.79 -7.47
N LEU A 282 6.83 11.92 -6.70
CA LEU A 282 7.31 10.88 -5.80
C LEU A 282 6.24 10.52 -4.75
N GLY A 283 5.53 11.52 -4.21
CA GLY A 283 4.43 11.33 -3.27
C GLY A 283 3.32 10.44 -3.83
N GLY A 284 2.90 10.70 -5.05
CA GLY A 284 1.91 9.86 -5.73
C GLY A 284 2.35 8.41 -5.89
N LEU A 285 3.61 8.19 -6.29
CA LEU A 285 4.19 6.85 -6.41
C LEU A 285 4.28 6.14 -5.04
N THR A 286 4.65 6.87 -3.98
CA THR A 286 4.72 6.32 -2.63
C THR A 286 3.34 5.89 -2.14
N VAL A 287 2.30 6.73 -2.28
CA VAL A 287 0.93 6.38 -1.90
C VAL A 287 0.44 5.16 -2.67
N ALA A 288 0.68 5.10 -3.98
CA ALA A 288 0.32 3.94 -4.79
C ALA A 288 1.04 2.66 -4.32
N GLY A 289 2.34 2.76 -4.01
CA GLY A 289 3.12 1.64 -3.48
C GLY A 289 2.62 1.16 -2.11
N LEU A 290 2.29 2.08 -1.20
CA LEU A 290 1.73 1.74 0.12
C LEU A 290 0.36 1.07 0.01
N LEU A 291 -0.50 1.53 -0.89
CA LEU A 291 -1.82 0.93 -1.16
C LEU A 291 -1.73 -0.47 -1.78
N GLY A 292 -0.64 -0.77 -2.49
CA GLY A 292 -0.35 -2.11 -3.01
C GLY A 292 -0.06 -3.16 -1.93
N GLY A 293 0.08 -2.74 -0.67
CA GLY A 293 0.34 -3.57 0.50
C GLY A 293 1.80 -3.49 0.96
N VAL A 294 1.97 -3.22 2.23
CA VAL A 294 3.29 -3.16 2.89
C VAL A 294 3.58 -4.46 3.61
N VAL A 295 3.73 -5.53 2.82
CA VAL A 295 3.79 -6.94 3.25
C VAL A 295 4.69 -7.14 4.48
N ILE A 296 5.93 -6.65 4.43
CA ILE A 296 6.92 -6.83 5.50
C ILE A 296 6.45 -6.14 6.79
N THR A 297 5.98 -4.89 6.69
CA THR A 297 5.53 -4.11 7.85
C THR A 297 4.26 -4.71 8.46
N GLU A 298 3.27 -5.05 7.65
CA GLU A 298 2.05 -5.70 8.11
C GLU A 298 2.31 -7.05 8.80
N THR A 299 3.26 -7.84 8.26
CA THR A 299 3.59 -9.16 8.83
C THR A 299 4.33 -9.02 10.16
N ILE A 300 5.32 -8.12 10.26
CA ILE A 300 6.12 -7.97 11.49
C ILE A 300 5.30 -7.39 12.64
N PHE A 301 4.43 -6.42 12.34
CA PHE A 301 3.58 -5.80 13.35
C PHE A 301 2.24 -6.51 13.53
N ASP A 302 2.03 -7.69 12.92
CA ASP A 302 0.75 -8.44 12.92
C ASP A 302 -0.45 -7.56 12.56
N TYR A 303 -0.23 -6.63 11.64
CA TYR A 303 -1.28 -5.74 11.17
C TYR A 303 -2.12 -6.46 10.10
N PRO A 304 -3.46 -6.56 10.26
CA PRO A 304 -4.30 -7.41 9.43
C PRO A 304 -4.62 -6.81 8.07
N GLY A 305 -3.60 -6.46 7.28
CA GLY A 305 -3.74 -5.89 5.95
C GLY A 305 -3.73 -6.93 4.83
N ILE A 306 -3.81 -6.43 3.58
CA ILE A 306 -3.82 -7.26 2.37
C ILE A 306 -2.45 -7.88 2.09
N GLY A 307 -1.36 -7.15 2.41
CA GLY A 307 0.00 -7.63 2.26
C GLY A 307 0.31 -8.80 3.19
N SER A 308 -0.14 -8.75 4.46
CA SER A 308 -0.02 -9.86 5.40
C SER A 308 -0.84 -11.09 4.96
N ALA A 309 -2.00 -10.87 4.33
CA ALA A 309 -2.80 -11.95 3.75
C ALA A 309 -2.10 -12.60 2.55
N ALA A 310 -1.48 -11.80 1.68
CA ALA A 310 -0.69 -12.29 0.55
C ALA A 310 0.53 -13.10 1.01
N ALA A 311 1.25 -12.64 2.06
CA ALA A 311 2.38 -13.36 2.62
C ALA A 311 2.01 -14.74 3.19
N ARG A 312 0.79 -14.87 3.76
CA ARG A 312 0.30 -16.17 4.28
C ARG A 312 -0.19 -17.11 3.17
N ALA A 313 -0.43 -16.59 1.98
CA ALA A 313 -0.89 -17.36 0.83
C ALA A 313 0.26 -17.88 -0.04
N ALA A 314 1.45 -17.29 0.06
CA ALA A 314 2.66 -17.69 -0.66
C ALA A 314 3.36 -18.86 0.02
#